data_3310c6900fa25c01b1a5d6a5578c341a
#
_entry.id   3310c6900fa25c01b1a5d6a5578c341a
#
_cell.length_a   1.000
_cell.length_b   1.000
_cell.length_c   1.000
_cell.angle_alpha   90.00
_cell.angle_beta   90.00
_cell.angle_gamma   90.00
#
_symmetry.space_group_name_H-M   'P 1'
#
loop_
_entity.id
_entity.type
_entity.pdbx_description
1 polymer ?
#
loop_
_entity_poly.entity_id
_entity_poly.type
_entity_poly.pdbx_seq_one_letter_code
_entity_poly.pdbx_strand_id
1 'polypeptide(L)'
;LGGGNHFIEVDRAADGTNYLVIHTGSRNLGKQVAEIYQQLAIDLNKGMEDYFDRRDEIIRTYKEQGRRKEIQQALEEISVDKKETTIPEDLCYLYGRFFEDYIHDIEICQQFATRNREKIAEILIDRAGLVAGEAFHTIHNYIDTDEMILRKGAIAAHKGEKVLIPINMRDGSILAVGKGNPDWNFSAPHGAGRLMSRTKARAELKMAEYKKSMSGIYTTSVNESTIDEAPMAYKSMDDIISVIDETADVIEILKPVYNFKAN
;
A
#
# COMPACT_ATOMS: atom_id res chain seq x y z
N LEU A 1 -5.56 -9.85 -6.75
CA LEU A 1 -4.25 -9.65 -6.12
C LEU A 1 -3.56 -8.39 -6.65
N GLY A 2 -3.32 -8.29 -7.93
CA GLY A 2 -2.59 -7.20 -8.59
C GLY A 2 -1.17 -7.60 -8.97
N GLY A 3 -0.44 -6.71 -9.66
CA GLY A 3 0.91 -6.95 -10.16
C GLY A 3 2.02 -6.32 -9.30
N GLY A 4 3.25 -6.48 -9.75
CA GLY A 4 4.43 -5.90 -9.12
C GLY A 4 4.84 -6.61 -7.84
N ASN A 5 4.91 -5.88 -6.73
CA ASN A 5 5.31 -6.40 -5.43
C ASN A 5 4.20 -7.14 -4.65
N HIS A 6 3.00 -7.31 -5.24
CA HIS A 6 1.93 -8.06 -4.59
C HIS A 6 2.19 -9.56 -4.64
N PHE A 7 1.92 -10.26 -3.55
CA PHE A 7 2.21 -11.68 -3.44
C PHE A 7 1.25 -12.41 -2.50
N ILE A 8 1.23 -13.73 -2.64
CA ILE A 8 0.69 -14.68 -1.68
C ILE A 8 1.85 -15.61 -1.30
N GLU A 9 2.10 -15.77 -0.02
CA GLU A 9 3.20 -16.58 0.47
C GLU A 9 2.72 -17.49 1.61
N VAL A 10 3.27 -18.66 1.69
CA VAL A 10 3.16 -19.52 2.88
C VAL A 10 4.53 -19.59 3.50
N ASP A 11 4.64 -19.03 4.68
CA ASP A 11 5.85 -19.03 5.49
C ASP A 11 5.71 -20.03 6.64
N ARG A 12 6.82 -20.54 7.14
CA ARG A 12 6.86 -21.48 8.26
C ARG A 12 7.76 -20.98 9.37
N ALA A 13 7.22 -21.02 10.59
CA ALA A 13 7.94 -20.78 11.83
C ALA A 13 8.79 -22.01 12.25
N ALA A 14 9.71 -21.84 13.20
CA ALA A 14 10.57 -22.89 13.68
C ALA A 14 9.81 -24.04 14.38
N ASP A 15 8.67 -23.73 15.00
CA ASP A 15 7.77 -24.71 15.64
C ASP A 15 6.93 -25.51 14.63
N GLY A 16 7.00 -25.18 13.34
CA GLY A 16 6.23 -25.80 12.26
C GLY A 16 4.90 -25.12 11.92
N THR A 17 4.52 -24.08 12.65
CA THR A 17 3.32 -23.27 12.34
C THR A 17 3.46 -22.62 10.99
N ASN A 18 2.41 -22.71 10.15
CA ASN A 18 2.40 -22.05 8.85
C ASN A 18 1.61 -20.74 8.91
N TYR A 19 2.13 -19.74 8.21
CA TYR A 19 1.52 -18.42 8.05
C TYR A 19 1.14 -18.20 6.59
N LEU A 20 -0.13 -17.92 6.32
CA LEU A 20 -0.58 -17.48 5.00
C LEU A 20 -0.47 -15.96 4.94
N VAL A 21 0.46 -15.46 4.14
CA VAL A 21 0.72 -14.03 3.97
C VAL A 21 0.13 -13.54 2.65
N ILE A 22 -0.72 -12.49 2.71
CA ILE A 22 -1.35 -11.90 1.53
C ILE A 22 -1.01 -10.42 1.47
N HIS A 23 -0.17 -10.06 0.49
CA HIS A 23 0.26 -8.68 0.26
C HIS A 23 -0.48 -8.07 -0.92
N THR A 24 -1.48 -7.25 -0.63
CA THR A 24 -2.23 -6.46 -1.61
C THR A 24 -2.92 -5.26 -0.96
N GLY A 25 -3.32 -4.28 -1.76
CA GLY A 25 -3.88 -3.01 -1.30
C GLY A 25 -5.23 -2.66 -1.96
N SER A 26 -5.52 -1.36 -2.04
CA SER A 26 -6.77 -0.80 -2.58
C SER A 26 -6.89 -0.87 -4.10
N ARG A 27 -5.89 -1.39 -4.77
CA ARG A 27 -5.87 -1.64 -6.23
C ARG A 27 -6.19 -0.39 -7.04
N ASN A 28 -6.96 -0.57 -8.12
CA ASN A 28 -7.34 0.52 -9.01
C ASN A 28 -8.22 1.59 -8.34
N LEU A 29 -9.00 1.22 -7.32
CA LEU A 29 -9.82 2.17 -6.57
C LEU A 29 -8.96 3.27 -5.94
N GLY A 30 -7.98 2.88 -5.10
CA GLY A 30 -7.12 3.86 -4.45
C GLY A 30 -6.24 4.64 -5.41
N LYS A 31 -5.85 4.05 -6.55
CA LYS A 31 -5.12 4.77 -7.60
C LYS A 31 -5.99 5.88 -8.20
N GLN A 32 -7.23 5.58 -8.57
CA GLN A 32 -8.16 6.58 -9.14
C GLN A 32 -8.45 7.70 -8.13
N VAL A 33 -8.71 7.37 -6.86
CA VAL A 33 -8.93 8.37 -5.82
C VAL A 33 -7.70 9.28 -5.68
N ALA A 34 -6.50 8.71 -5.63
CA ALA A 34 -5.26 9.50 -5.54
C ALA A 34 -5.08 10.44 -6.75
N GLU A 35 -5.35 9.97 -7.97
CA GLU A 35 -5.26 10.78 -9.20
C GLU A 35 -6.28 11.93 -9.21
N ILE A 36 -7.52 11.67 -8.77
CA ILE A 36 -8.57 12.68 -8.66
C ILE A 36 -8.17 13.79 -7.68
N TYR A 37 -7.72 13.42 -6.48
CA TYR A 37 -7.36 14.39 -5.46
C TYR A 37 -6.04 15.11 -5.76
N GLN A 38 -5.09 14.47 -6.46
CA GLN A 38 -3.89 15.15 -6.96
C GLN A 38 -4.28 16.24 -7.98
N GLN A 39 -5.17 15.92 -8.92
CA GLN A 39 -5.64 16.92 -9.88
C GLN A 39 -6.43 18.05 -9.19
N LEU A 40 -7.27 17.70 -8.22
CA LEU A 40 -8.01 18.67 -7.42
C LEU A 40 -7.08 19.61 -6.65
N ALA A 41 -6.00 19.08 -6.05
CA ALA A 41 -4.98 19.87 -5.39
C ALA A 41 -4.31 20.87 -6.35
N ILE A 42 -3.95 20.42 -7.55
CA ILE A 42 -3.39 21.28 -8.60
C ILE A 42 -4.36 22.41 -8.96
N ASP A 43 -5.62 22.08 -9.20
CA ASP A 43 -6.64 23.06 -9.60
C ASP A 43 -6.94 24.07 -8.48
N LEU A 44 -7.00 23.63 -7.21
CA LEU A 44 -7.15 24.54 -6.06
C LEU A 44 -5.96 25.50 -5.95
N ASN A 45 -4.74 25.00 -6.09
CA ASN A 45 -3.54 25.86 -6.04
C ASN A 45 -3.39 26.77 -7.26
N LYS A 46 -4.16 26.54 -8.33
CA LYS A 46 -4.36 27.46 -9.47
C LYS A 46 -5.55 28.42 -9.26
N GLY A 47 -6.12 28.47 -8.05
CA GLY A 47 -7.17 29.43 -7.66
C GLY A 47 -8.58 29.09 -8.13
N MET A 48 -8.88 27.80 -8.36
CA MET A 48 -10.18 27.33 -8.84
C MET A 48 -11.21 27.06 -7.72
N GLU A 49 -10.98 27.53 -6.50
CA GLU A 49 -11.88 27.27 -5.37
C GLU A 49 -13.31 27.79 -5.65
N ASP A 50 -13.46 29.04 -6.13
CA ASP A 50 -14.75 29.62 -6.51
C ASP A 50 -15.49 28.80 -7.58
N TYR A 51 -14.76 28.17 -8.50
CA TYR A 51 -15.34 27.28 -9.49
C TYR A 51 -15.97 26.05 -8.83
N PHE A 52 -15.28 25.41 -7.90
CA PHE A 52 -15.78 24.22 -7.21
C PHE A 52 -16.99 24.58 -6.34
N ASP A 53 -16.98 25.71 -5.67
CA ASP A 53 -18.13 26.20 -4.88
C ASP A 53 -19.38 26.41 -5.74
N ARG A 54 -19.24 27.10 -6.87
CA ARG A 54 -20.34 27.31 -7.82
C ARG A 54 -20.84 26.01 -8.43
N ARG A 55 -19.92 25.12 -8.80
CA ARG A 55 -20.25 23.77 -9.31
C ARG A 55 -21.14 23.02 -8.33
N ASP A 56 -20.71 22.97 -7.07
CA ASP A 56 -21.41 22.21 -6.04
C ASP A 56 -22.77 22.83 -5.70
N GLU A 57 -22.87 24.16 -5.73
CA GLU A 57 -24.18 24.90 -5.59
C GLU A 57 -25.12 24.56 -6.72
N ILE A 58 -24.67 24.60 -7.96
CA ILE A 58 -25.48 24.23 -9.14
C ILE A 58 -25.97 22.79 -9.00
N ILE A 59 -25.07 21.84 -8.71
CA ILE A 59 -25.43 20.43 -8.57
C ILE A 59 -26.49 20.24 -7.49
N ARG A 60 -26.33 20.87 -6.33
CA ARG A 60 -27.29 20.81 -5.22
C ARG A 60 -28.65 21.38 -5.63
N THR A 61 -28.69 22.63 -6.13
CA THR A 61 -29.89 23.35 -6.49
C THR A 61 -30.70 22.62 -7.57
N TYR A 62 -30.04 22.15 -8.62
CA TYR A 62 -30.70 21.43 -9.71
C TYR A 62 -31.20 20.04 -9.28
N LYS A 63 -30.53 19.37 -8.35
CA LYS A 63 -31.00 18.11 -7.75
C LYS A 63 -32.27 18.34 -6.91
N GLU A 64 -32.29 19.38 -6.07
CA GLU A 64 -33.43 19.76 -5.23
C GLU A 64 -34.65 20.13 -6.08
N GLN A 65 -34.44 20.79 -7.21
CA GLN A 65 -35.48 21.15 -8.17
C GLN A 65 -35.92 19.99 -9.09
N GLY A 66 -35.30 18.82 -9.00
CA GLY A 66 -35.58 17.68 -9.88
C GLY A 66 -35.01 17.80 -11.31
N ARG A 67 -34.23 18.84 -11.59
CA ARG A 67 -33.68 19.21 -12.91
C ARG A 67 -32.35 18.56 -13.23
N ARG A 68 -32.15 17.29 -12.85
CA ARG A 68 -30.87 16.59 -12.97
C ARG A 68 -30.29 16.54 -14.40
N LYS A 69 -31.17 16.54 -15.42
CA LYS A 69 -30.75 16.47 -16.84
C LYS A 69 -30.08 17.76 -17.34
N GLU A 70 -30.33 18.88 -16.65
CA GLU A 70 -29.81 20.19 -17.03
C GLU A 70 -28.47 20.53 -16.33
N ILE A 71 -28.05 19.72 -15.38
CA ILE A 71 -26.80 19.94 -14.61
C ILE A 71 -25.60 20.09 -15.54
N GLN A 72 -25.47 19.21 -16.50
CA GLN A 72 -24.28 19.20 -17.41
C GLN A 72 -24.20 20.55 -18.16
N GLN A 73 -25.30 21.01 -18.74
CA GLN A 73 -25.34 22.28 -19.45
C GLN A 73 -25.04 23.47 -18.53
N ALA A 74 -25.59 23.49 -17.32
CA ALA A 74 -25.35 24.58 -16.36
C ALA A 74 -23.87 24.61 -15.89
N LEU A 75 -23.20 23.45 -15.81
CA LEU A 75 -21.77 23.38 -15.49
C LEU A 75 -20.88 23.89 -16.62
N GLU A 76 -21.27 23.72 -17.89
CA GLU A 76 -20.53 24.22 -19.05
C GLU A 76 -20.53 25.75 -19.14
N GLU A 77 -21.51 26.42 -18.51
CA GLU A 77 -21.62 27.87 -18.45
C GLU A 77 -20.74 28.52 -17.38
N ILE A 78 -20.09 27.72 -16.49
CA ILE A 78 -19.22 28.28 -15.47
C ILE A 78 -17.89 28.72 -16.11
N SER A 79 -17.62 30.01 -16.05
CA SER A 79 -16.33 30.58 -16.43
C SER A 79 -15.24 30.17 -15.45
N VAL A 80 -14.11 29.70 -15.95
CA VAL A 80 -12.94 29.30 -15.16
C VAL A 80 -11.78 30.22 -15.47
N ASP A 81 -11.33 30.96 -14.47
CA ASP A 81 -10.11 31.78 -14.56
C ASP A 81 -8.99 31.08 -13.79
N LYS A 82 -8.18 30.30 -14.52
CA LYS A 82 -7.00 29.60 -13.93
C LYS A 82 -5.87 30.57 -13.77
N LYS A 83 -5.38 30.72 -12.54
CA LYS A 83 -4.18 31.52 -12.24
C LYS A 83 -2.93 30.66 -12.41
N GLU A 84 -1.80 31.30 -12.73
CA GLU A 84 -0.52 30.63 -12.62
C GLU A 84 -0.16 30.41 -11.14
N THR A 85 0.37 29.23 -10.84
CA THR A 85 0.93 28.92 -9.51
C THR A 85 2.43 28.71 -9.60
N THR A 86 3.14 29.16 -8.57
CA THR A 86 4.58 28.90 -8.41
C THR A 86 4.87 27.58 -7.70
N ILE A 87 3.81 26.92 -7.20
CA ILE A 87 3.92 25.63 -6.51
C ILE A 87 4.04 24.52 -7.56
N PRO A 88 5.12 23.71 -7.55
CA PRO A 88 5.22 22.53 -8.40
C PRO A 88 4.01 21.61 -8.25
N GLU A 89 3.53 21.02 -9.33
CA GLU A 89 2.31 20.17 -9.31
C GLU A 89 2.40 19.02 -8.30
N ASP A 90 3.58 18.44 -8.12
CA ASP A 90 3.82 17.35 -7.13
C ASP A 90 3.75 17.84 -5.67
N LEU A 91 3.79 19.14 -5.44
CA LEU A 91 3.73 19.77 -4.12
C LEU A 91 2.42 20.53 -3.88
N CYS A 92 1.50 20.51 -4.82
CA CYS A 92 0.16 21.06 -4.63
C CYS A 92 -0.57 20.27 -3.53
N TYR A 93 -1.36 20.98 -2.72
CA TYR A 93 -1.99 20.45 -1.53
C TYR A 93 -3.48 20.77 -1.46
N LEU A 94 -4.19 19.93 -0.70
CA LEU A 94 -5.59 20.10 -0.36
C LEU A 94 -5.73 20.85 0.97
N TYR A 95 -6.83 21.58 1.13
CA TYR A 95 -7.15 22.29 2.36
C TYR A 95 -8.69 22.38 2.56
N GLY A 96 -9.09 22.76 3.79
CA GLY A 96 -10.51 22.89 4.13
C GLY A 96 -11.30 21.62 3.85
N ARG A 97 -12.52 21.77 3.34
CA ARG A 97 -13.43 20.65 3.02
C ARG A 97 -12.83 19.64 2.05
N PHE A 98 -11.99 20.07 1.10
CA PHE A 98 -11.37 19.17 0.12
C PHE A 98 -10.38 18.22 0.75
N PHE A 99 -9.70 18.67 1.81
CA PHE A 99 -8.84 17.82 2.62
C PHE A 99 -9.67 16.82 3.43
N GLU A 100 -10.79 17.26 4.04
CA GLU A 100 -11.71 16.40 4.79
C GLU A 100 -12.34 15.32 3.88
N ASP A 101 -12.79 15.69 2.69
CA ASP A 101 -13.30 14.76 1.69
C ASP A 101 -12.24 13.72 1.29
N TYR A 102 -10.98 14.16 1.10
CA TYR A 102 -9.87 13.26 0.79
C TYR A 102 -9.62 12.25 1.90
N ILE A 103 -9.58 12.68 3.16
CA ILE A 103 -9.40 11.78 4.30
C ILE A 103 -10.52 10.76 4.36
N HIS A 104 -11.77 11.18 4.19
CA HIS A 104 -12.92 10.27 4.14
C HIS A 104 -12.78 9.21 3.02
N ASP A 105 -12.44 9.63 1.81
CA ASP A 105 -12.30 8.71 0.67
C ASP A 105 -11.08 7.79 0.81
N ILE A 106 -10.01 8.23 1.48
CA ILE A 106 -8.87 7.38 1.83
C ILE A 106 -9.30 6.29 2.82
N GLU A 107 -10.12 6.58 3.81
CA GLU A 107 -10.67 5.58 4.74
C GLU A 107 -11.47 4.51 4.00
N ILE A 108 -12.30 4.90 3.04
CA ILE A 108 -13.04 3.95 2.19
C ILE A 108 -12.04 3.05 1.41
N CYS A 109 -10.98 3.64 0.84
CA CYS A 109 -9.96 2.88 0.13
C CYS A 109 -9.21 1.90 1.04
N GLN A 110 -8.92 2.27 2.28
CA GLN A 110 -8.26 1.43 3.26
C GLN A 110 -9.17 0.28 3.72
N GLN A 111 -10.46 0.55 3.96
CA GLN A 111 -11.46 -0.47 4.26
C GLN A 111 -11.61 -1.46 3.09
N PHE A 112 -11.65 -0.97 1.85
CA PHE A 112 -11.66 -1.82 0.67
C PHE A 112 -10.42 -2.71 0.60
N ALA A 113 -9.22 -2.17 0.87
CA ALA A 113 -7.98 -2.94 0.88
C ALA A 113 -8.00 -4.06 1.94
N THR A 114 -8.53 -3.78 3.12
CA THR A 114 -8.73 -4.76 4.19
C THR A 114 -9.66 -5.88 3.75
N ARG A 115 -10.86 -5.53 3.22
CA ARG A 115 -11.82 -6.50 2.72
C ARG A 115 -11.29 -7.32 1.54
N ASN A 116 -10.48 -6.72 0.67
CA ASN A 116 -9.83 -7.43 -0.42
C ASN A 116 -8.88 -8.52 0.10
N ARG A 117 -8.04 -8.24 1.12
CA ARG A 117 -7.16 -9.24 1.73
C ARG A 117 -7.95 -10.35 2.42
N GLU A 118 -8.93 -9.98 3.23
CA GLU A 118 -9.82 -10.94 3.91
C GLU A 118 -10.50 -11.88 2.91
N LYS A 119 -11.04 -11.33 1.83
CA LYS A 119 -11.74 -12.12 0.80
C LYS A 119 -10.81 -13.07 0.05
N ILE A 120 -9.59 -12.66 -0.23
CA ILE A 120 -8.57 -13.54 -0.83
C ILE A 120 -8.23 -14.66 0.17
N ALA A 121 -8.04 -14.35 1.45
CA ALA A 121 -7.77 -15.34 2.49
C ALA A 121 -8.91 -16.36 2.61
N GLU A 122 -10.15 -15.91 2.71
CA GLU A 122 -11.33 -16.78 2.76
C GLU A 122 -11.37 -17.77 1.59
N ILE A 123 -11.19 -17.28 0.37
CA ILE A 123 -11.22 -18.11 -0.85
C ILE A 123 -10.10 -19.14 -0.84
N LEU A 124 -8.89 -18.76 -0.42
CA LEU A 124 -7.75 -19.68 -0.38
C LEU A 124 -7.93 -20.76 0.70
N ILE A 125 -8.36 -20.37 1.90
CA ILE A 125 -8.62 -21.27 3.02
C ILE A 125 -9.69 -22.28 2.64
N ASP A 126 -10.82 -21.82 2.11
CA ASP A 126 -11.94 -22.68 1.71
C ASP A 126 -11.52 -23.67 0.60
N ARG A 127 -10.93 -23.16 -0.49
CA ARG A 127 -10.58 -24.00 -1.65
C ARG A 127 -9.43 -24.98 -1.38
N ALA A 128 -8.51 -24.63 -0.49
CA ALA A 128 -7.41 -25.52 -0.12
C ALA A 128 -7.75 -26.42 1.06
N GLY A 129 -8.95 -26.30 1.66
CA GLY A 129 -9.38 -27.11 2.82
C GLY A 129 -8.53 -26.85 4.06
N LEU A 130 -8.04 -25.60 4.23
CA LEU A 130 -7.19 -25.22 5.35
C LEU A 130 -8.04 -24.85 6.59
N VAL A 131 -7.43 -25.02 7.76
CA VAL A 131 -7.98 -24.52 9.03
C VAL A 131 -7.16 -23.31 9.44
N ALA A 132 -7.80 -22.15 9.49
CA ALA A 132 -7.17 -20.92 9.93
C ALA A 132 -7.31 -20.71 11.44
N GLY A 133 -6.24 -20.22 12.05
CA GLY A 133 -6.21 -19.75 13.43
C GLY A 133 -6.36 -18.23 13.52
N GLU A 134 -5.42 -17.60 14.21
CA GLU A 134 -5.36 -16.14 14.36
C GLU A 134 -5.05 -15.45 13.02
N ALA A 135 -5.65 -14.27 12.81
CA ALA A 135 -5.34 -13.39 11.69
C ALA A 135 -5.09 -11.96 12.19
N PHE A 136 -4.16 -11.27 11.56
CA PHE A 136 -3.88 -9.85 11.83
C PHE A 136 -3.50 -9.11 10.55
N HIS A 137 -3.52 -7.79 10.58
CA HIS A 137 -3.16 -6.93 9.46
C HIS A 137 -1.93 -6.09 9.81
N THR A 138 -1.00 -6.01 8.87
CA THR A 138 0.09 -5.03 8.87
C THR A 138 -0.06 -4.19 7.63
N ILE A 139 -0.19 -2.87 7.78
CA ILE A 139 -0.48 -1.96 6.66
C ILE A 139 0.70 -0.98 6.50
N HIS A 140 1.07 -0.74 5.25
CA HIS A 140 2.10 0.23 4.91
C HIS A 140 1.65 1.14 3.76
N ASN A 141 2.32 2.30 3.59
CA ASN A 141 1.97 3.31 2.58
C ASN A 141 0.50 3.75 2.72
N TYR A 142 0.16 4.28 3.87
CA TYR A 142 -1.19 4.71 4.21
C TYR A 142 -1.16 5.96 5.12
N ILE A 143 -2.31 6.58 5.27
CA ILE A 143 -2.55 7.62 6.27
C ILE A 143 -3.28 6.99 7.44
N ASP A 144 -2.68 7.04 8.62
CA ASP A 144 -3.37 6.76 9.87
C ASP A 144 -4.27 7.95 10.17
N THR A 145 -5.57 7.79 9.96
CA THR A 145 -6.53 8.89 10.06
C THR A 145 -6.91 9.23 11.50
N ASP A 146 -6.67 8.32 12.44
CA ASP A 146 -6.90 8.55 13.86
C ASP A 146 -5.76 9.41 14.47
N GLU A 147 -4.53 9.11 14.09
CA GLU A 147 -3.33 9.80 14.60
C GLU A 147 -2.80 10.88 13.64
N MET A 148 -3.36 10.98 12.44
CA MET A 148 -2.91 11.84 11.35
C MET A 148 -1.44 11.65 10.99
N ILE A 149 -0.99 10.40 10.95
CA ILE A 149 0.37 10.01 10.59
C ILE A 149 0.40 9.43 9.19
N LEU A 150 1.17 10.06 8.29
CA LEU A 150 1.46 9.50 6.96
C LEU A 150 2.64 8.53 7.06
N ARG A 151 2.40 7.25 6.80
CA ARG A 151 3.45 6.22 6.73
C ARG A 151 3.78 5.88 5.29
N LYS A 152 5.03 6.11 4.89
CA LYS A 152 5.58 5.75 3.58
C LYS A 152 6.86 4.94 3.77
N GLY A 153 6.83 3.67 3.34
CA GLY A 153 7.95 2.75 3.63
C GLY A 153 8.02 2.32 5.10
N ALA A 154 6.95 2.54 5.85
CA ALA A 154 6.83 2.23 7.27
C ALA A 154 5.46 1.61 7.57
N ILE A 155 5.38 0.87 8.67
CA ILE A 155 4.18 0.28 9.25
C ILE A 155 3.93 0.89 10.63
N ALA A 156 2.68 0.81 11.13
CA ALA A 156 2.43 1.04 12.56
C ALA A 156 3.12 -0.05 13.38
N ALA A 157 3.62 0.33 14.56
CA ALA A 157 4.27 -0.57 15.51
C ALA A 157 4.04 -0.05 16.93
N HIS A 158 2.76 0.10 17.30
CA HIS A 158 2.36 0.50 18.65
C HIS A 158 2.81 -0.55 19.67
N LYS A 159 2.89 -0.16 20.91
CA LYS A 159 3.33 -1.05 21.99
C LYS A 159 2.44 -2.29 22.06
N GLY A 160 3.04 -3.45 21.84
CA GLY A 160 2.35 -4.75 21.87
C GLY A 160 1.66 -5.12 20.56
N GLU A 161 1.67 -4.26 19.54
CA GLU A 161 1.11 -4.55 18.22
C GLU A 161 1.93 -5.61 17.48
N LYS A 162 1.28 -6.68 17.03
CA LYS A 162 1.91 -7.72 16.22
C LYS A 162 2.07 -7.23 14.78
N VAL A 163 3.28 -7.31 14.24
CA VAL A 163 3.63 -6.81 12.92
C VAL A 163 4.38 -7.85 12.10
N LEU A 164 4.19 -7.83 10.79
CA LEU A 164 4.90 -8.66 9.82
C LEU A 164 5.72 -7.76 8.89
N ILE A 165 7.01 -8.06 8.76
CA ILE A 165 7.98 -7.31 7.94
C ILE A 165 8.52 -8.24 6.86
N PRO A 166 7.96 -8.24 5.64
CA PRO A 166 8.45 -9.06 4.53
C PRO A 166 9.84 -8.62 4.07
N ILE A 167 10.72 -9.56 3.87
CA ILE A 167 12.09 -9.30 3.39
C ILE A 167 12.17 -9.50 1.88
N ASN A 168 12.08 -10.72 1.42
CA ASN A 168 12.03 -11.09 0.01
C ASN A 168 11.59 -12.55 -0.16
N MET A 169 11.40 -13.00 -1.40
CA MET A 169 10.89 -14.34 -1.75
C MET A 169 11.73 -15.51 -1.21
N ARG A 170 13.01 -15.29 -0.86
CA ARG A 170 13.94 -16.33 -0.36
C ARG A 170 14.05 -16.29 1.16
N ASP A 171 14.17 -15.11 1.72
CA ASP A 171 14.50 -14.94 3.13
C ASP A 171 13.25 -14.92 4.02
N GLY A 172 12.07 -14.69 3.42
CA GLY A 172 10.77 -14.72 4.09
C GLY A 172 10.44 -13.44 4.82
N SER A 173 9.91 -13.55 6.02
CA SER A 173 9.36 -12.43 6.79
C SER A 173 9.84 -12.45 8.24
N ILE A 174 9.92 -11.27 8.86
CA ILE A 174 10.14 -11.11 10.30
C ILE A 174 8.78 -10.92 10.96
N LEU A 175 8.45 -11.76 11.93
CA LEU A 175 7.34 -11.55 12.86
C LEU A 175 7.89 -10.82 14.08
N ALA A 176 7.28 -9.68 14.43
CA ALA A 176 7.75 -8.85 15.52
C ALA A 176 6.59 -8.25 16.32
N VAL A 177 6.91 -7.63 17.45
CA VAL A 177 5.98 -6.83 18.26
C VAL A 177 6.50 -5.41 18.37
N GLY A 178 5.64 -4.44 18.08
CA GLY A 178 5.95 -3.03 18.18
C GLY A 178 6.27 -2.58 19.61
N LYS A 179 7.27 -1.70 19.75
CA LYS A 179 7.66 -1.08 21.02
C LYS A 179 6.88 0.19 21.34
N GLY A 180 6.21 0.77 20.32
CA GLY A 180 5.47 2.03 20.48
C GLY A 180 6.40 3.21 20.73
N ASN A 181 7.53 3.28 20.02
CA ASN A 181 8.52 4.33 20.21
C ASN A 181 8.05 5.65 19.56
N PRO A 182 7.79 6.72 20.35
CA PRO A 182 7.30 8.00 19.85
C PRO A 182 8.32 8.73 18.97
N ASP A 183 9.62 8.52 19.16
CA ASP A 183 10.68 9.14 18.35
C ASP A 183 10.64 8.67 16.91
N TRP A 184 10.00 7.52 16.66
CA TRP A 184 9.74 6.94 15.35
C TRP A 184 8.26 7.01 14.92
N ASN A 185 7.48 7.93 15.50
CA ASN A 185 6.03 8.04 15.24
C ASN A 185 5.31 6.68 15.37
N PHE A 186 5.65 5.91 16.40
CA PHE A 186 5.08 4.57 16.63
C PHE A 186 5.16 3.66 15.40
N SER A 187 6.28 3.71 14.66
CA SER A 187 6.43 3.04 13.38
C SER A 187 7.65 2.12 13.35
N ALA A 188 7.63 1.13 12.45
CA ALA A 188 8.74 0.24 12.15
C ALA A 188 8.97 0.12 10.63
N PRO A 189 10.09 -0.44 10.16
CA PRO A 189 10.31 -0.72 8.75
C PRO A 189 9.20 -1.62 8.17
N HIS A 190 8.71 -1.30 6.97
CA HIS A 190 7.65 -2.09 6.31
C HIS A 190 8.16 -3.32 5.56
N GLY A 191 9.47 -3.47 5.41
CA GLY A 191 10.15 -4.50 4.64
C GLY A 191 11.63 -4.20 4.48
N ALA A 192 12.35 -5.04 3.73
CA ALA A 192 13.78 -4.91 3.53
C ALA A 192 14.21 -3.62 2.81
N GLY A 193 13.35 -3.04 1.99
CA GLY A 193 13.74 -1.99 1.06
C GLY A 193 14.63 -2.53 -0.07
N ARG A 194 14.78 -1.74 -1.13
CA ARG A 194 15.51 -2.17 -2.33
C ARG A 194 16.93 -1.61 -2.33
N LEU A 195 17.88 -2.42 -2.78
CA LEU A 195 19.25 -1.99 -3.09
C LEU A 195 19.36 -1.36 -4.47
N MET A 196 18.43 -1.69 -5.37
CA MET A 196 18.42 -1.18 -6.74
C MET A 196 16.99 -0.94 -7.24
N SER A 197 16.84 0.00 -8.18
CA SER A 197 15.56 0.25 -8.85
C SER A 197 15.10 -0.96 -9.67
N ARG A 198 13.80 -1.04 -9.97
CA ARG A 198 13.25 -2.11 -10.83
C ARG A 198 13.93 -2.16 -12.19
N THR A 199 14.14 -1.00 -12.82
CA THR A 199 14.82 -0.89 -14.11
C THR A 199 16.25 -1.41 -14.03
N LYS A 200 17.01 -1.05 -12.99
CA LYS A 200 18.37 -1.53 -12.78
C LYS A 200 18.40 -3.06 -12.54
N ALA A 201 17.49 -3.58 -11.73
CA ALA A 201 17.37 -5.00 -11.47
C ALA A 201 17.11 -5.81 -12.76
N ARG A 202 16.19 -5.34 -13.61
CA ARG A 202 15.90 -5.96 -14.93
C ARG A 202 17.11 -5.94 -15.87
N ALA A 203 17.96 -4.91 -15.80
CA ALA A 203 19.13 -4.77 -16.65
C ALA A 203 20.33 -5.59 -16.17
N GLU A 204 20.52 -5.74 -14.87
CA GLU A 204 21.76 -6.30 -14.29
C GLU A 204 21.61 -7.73 -13.77
N LEU A 205 20.42 -8.14 -13.30
CA LEU A 205 20.23 -9.46 -12.72
C LEU A 205 20.10 -10.55 -13.79
N LYS A 206 20.63 -11.74 -13.48
CA LYS A 206 20.61 -12.88 -14.39
C LYS A 206 19.63 -13.95 -13.91
N MET A 207 18.82 -14.46 -14.83
CA MET A 207 17.84 -15.52 -14.53
C MET A 207 18.46 -16.77 -13.91
N ALA A 208 19.69 -17.13 -14.30
CA ALA A 208 20.39 -18.29 -13.71
C ALA A 208 20.68 -18.08 -12.21
N GLU A 209 21.10 -16.89 -11.82
CA GLU A 209 21.34 -16.52 -10.42
C GLU A 209 20.04 -16.44 -9.63
N TYR A 210 18.98 -15.86 -10.23
CA TYR A 210 17.66 -15.81 -9.63
C TYR A 210 17.11 -17.21 -9.36
N LYS A 211 17.11 -18.11 -10.35
CA LYS A 211 16.71 -19.52 -10.17
C LYS A 211 17.52 -20.22 -9.08
N LYS A 212 18.85 -20.03 -9.07
CA LYS A 212 19.71 -20.60 -8.04
C LYS A 212 19.38 -20.08 -6.65
N SER A 213 19.12 -18.78 -6.51
CA SER A 213 18.81 -18.17 -5.21
C SER A 213 17.48 -18.65 -4.61
N MET A 214 16.55 -19.12 -5.46
CA MET A 214 15.25 -19.64 -5.06
C MET A 214 15.21 -21.17 -4.87
N SER A 215 16.38 -21.83 -4.91
CA SER A 215 16.45 -23.27 -4.70
C SER A 215 15.93 -23.66 -3.31
N GLY A 216 15.02 -24.64 -3.27
CA GLY A 216 14.40 -25.12 -2.03
C GLY A 216 13.07 -24.46 -1.67
N ILE A 217 12.64 -23.44 -2.44
CA ILE A 217 11.34 -22.78 -2.26
C ILE A 217 10.44 -23.14 -3.46
N TYR A 218 9.24 -23.63 -3.16
CA TYR A 218 8.28 -23.91 -4.23
C TYR A 218 7.65 -22.62 -4.74
N THR A 219 7.84 -22.32 -6.01
CA THR A 219 7.30 -21.10 -6.63
C THR A 219 7.10 -21.28 -8.15
N THR A 220 6.04 -20.70 -8.67
CA THR A 220 5.78 -20.57 -10.12
C THR A 220 6.17 -19.19 -10.66
N SER A 221 6.69 -18.31 -9.80
CA SER A 221 6.91 -16.90 -10.09
C SER A 221 8.37 -16.53 -10.39
N VAL A 222 9.25 -17.51 -10.61
CA VAL A 222 10.66 -17.27 -10.99
C VAL A 222 10.78 -17.26 -12.51
N ASN A 223 10.58 -16.10 -13.12
CA ASN A 223 10.62 -15.88 -14.56
C ASN A 223 11.12 -14.45 -14.89
N GLU A 224 11.25 -14.12 -16.17
CA GLU A 224 11.77 -12.83 -16.64
C GLU A 224 10.88 -11.64 -16.21
N SER A 225 9.55 -11.82 -16.11
CA SER A 225 8.64 -10.74 -15.72
C SER A 225 8.78 -10.34 -14.24
N THR A 226 9.34 -11.23 -13.41
CA THR A 226 9.54 -11.04 -11.97
C THR A 226 11.00 -10.91 -11.56
N ILE A 227 11.94 -10.81 -12.49
CA ILE A 227 13.37 -10.73 -12.19
C ILE A 227 13.73 -9.50 -11.32
N ASP A 228 12.99 -8.42 -11.44
CA ASP A 228 13.15 -7.24 -10.61
C ASP A 228 12.73 -7.46 -9.14
N GLU A 229 12.04 -8.55 -8.84
CA GLU A 229 11.67 -8.98 -7.49
C GLU A 229 12.62 -10.06 -6.92
N ALA A 230 13.70 -10.37 -7.63
CA ALA A 230 14.70 -11.34 -7.16
C ALA A 230 15.30 -10.91 -5.80
N PRO A 231 15.63 -11.87 -4.90
CA PRO A 231 16.19 -11.57 -3.57
C PRO A 231 17.37 -10.60 -3.57
N MET A 232 18.22 -10.67 -4.61
CA MET A 232 19.39 -9.81 -4.77
C MET A 232 19.07 -8.33 -4.97
N ALA A 233 17.81 -7.99 -5.28
CA ALA A 233 17.38 -6.61 -5.43
C ALA A 233 17.09 -5.90 -4.09
N TYR A 234 17.10 -6.65 -2.97
CA TYR A 234 16.69 -6.19 -1.64
C TYR A 234 17.85 -6.22 -0.64
N LYS A 235 17.75 -5.40 0.41
CA LYS A 235 18.64 -5.47 1.57
C LYS A 235 18.51 -6.84 2.25
N SER A 236 19.54 -7.25 2.94
CA SER A 236 19.53 -8.51 3.68
C SER A 236 18.60 -8.43 4.90
N MET A 237 18.16 -9.58 5.41
CA MET A 237 17.44 -9.68 6.67
C MET A 237 18.28 -9.15 7.84
N ASP A 238 19.58 -9.45 7.86
CA ASP A 238 20.50 -9.00 8.91
C ASP A 238 20.62 -7.48 8.96
N ASP A 239 20.61 -6.80 7.80
CA ASP A 239 20.58 -5.33 7.74
C ASP A 239 19.34 -4.75 8.44
N ILE A 240 18.21 -5.40 8.28
CA ILE A 240 16.96 -4.95 8.92
C ILE A 240 16.96 -5.25 10.41
N ILE A 241 17.36 -6.47 10.80
CA ILE A 241 17.44 -6.88 12.21
C ILE A 241 18.38 -5.97 12.99
N SER A 242 19.50 -5.56 12.39
CA SER A 242 20.50 -4.71 13.05
C SER A 242 19.99 -3.30 13.43
N VAL A 243 18.90 -2.83 12.81
CA VAL A 243 18.37 -1.46 13.01
C VAL A 243 16.95 -1.42 13.57
N ILE A 244 16.29 -2.57 13.72
CA ILE A 244 14.87 -2.61 14.11
C ILE A 244 14.68 -2.49 15.63
N ASP A 245 15.72 -2.70 16.42
CA ASP A 245 15.62 -2.83 17.89
C ASP A 245 14.99 -1.63 18.58
N GLU A 246 15.11 -0.41 18.04
CA GLU A 246 14.46 0.78 18.59
C GLU A 246 12.93 0.80 18.40
N THR A 247 12.41 0.03 17.44
CA THR A 247 11.02 0.14 17.00
C THR A 247 10.19 -1.11 17.24
N ALA A 248 10.80 -2.30 17.20
CA ALA A 248 10.11 -3.57 17.41
C ALA A 248 11.03 -4.65 17.97
N ASP A 249 10.44 -5.57 18.73
CA ASP A 249 11.08 -6.80 19.20
C ASP A 249 10.81 -7.95 18.23
N VAL A 250 11.86 -8.54 17.68
CA VAL A 250 11.74 -9.72 16.81
C VAL A 250 11.29 -10.93 17.62
N ILE A 251 10.17 -11.54 17.23
CA ILE A 251 9.66 -12.77 17.84
C ILE A 251 10.19 -13.97 17.10
N GLU A 252 10.09 -13.96 15.75
CA GLU A 252 10.34 -15.13 14.91
C GLU A 252 10.76 -14.73 13.50
N ILE A 253 11.58 -15.56 12.87
CA ILE A 253 11.89 -15.47 11.44
C ILE A 253 11.10 -16.56 10.72
N LEU A 254 10.17 -16.14 9.88
CA LEU A 254 9.34 -17.02 9.09
C LEU A 254 10.04 -17.36 7.76
N LYS A 255 10.19 -18.65 7.44
CA LYS A 255 10.85 -19.12 6.22
C LYS A 255 9.83 -19.44 5.13
N PRO A 256 10.02 -18.96 3.89
CA PRO A 256 9.05 -19.22 2.83
C PRO A 256 9.10 -20.68 2.39
N VAL A 257 7.94 -21.30 2.30
CA VAL A 257 7.72 -22.66 1.77
C VAL A 257 7.12 -22.61 0.38
N TYR A 258 6.24 -21.63 0.17
CA TYR A 258 5.56 -21.38 -1.09
C TYR A 258 5.47 -19.88 -1.34
N ASN A 259 5.74 -19.47 -2.57
CA ASN A 259 5.60 -18.08 -2.97
C ASN A 259 4.93 -17.95 -4.34
N PHE A 260 3.96 -17.05 -4.45
CA PHE A 260 3.29 -16.65 -5.68
C PHE A 260 3.30 -15.13 -5.81
N LYS A 261 3.86 -14.62 -6.91
CA LYS A 261 3.76 -13.21 -7.28
C LYS A 261 2.82 -13.04 -8.46
N ALA A 262 2.02 -11.99 -8.41
CA ALA A 262 1.19 -11.59 -9.52
C ALA A 262 2.06 -10.98 -10.65
N ASN A 263 1.80 -11.37 -11.86
CA ASN A 263 2.42 -10.85 -13.09
C ASN A 263 1.70 -9.58 -13.57
#